data_b24fbf11578c6b985ba2c5e7b08b4d52
#
_entry.id   b24fbf11578c6b985ba2c5e7b08b4d52
#
_cell.length_a   1.000
_cell.length_b   1.000
_cell.length_c   1.000
_cell.angle_alpha   90.00
_cell.angle_beta   90.00
_cell.angle_gamma   90.00
#
_symmetry.space_group_name_H-M   'P 1'
#
loop_
_entity.id
_entity.type
_entity.pdbx_description
1 polymer ?
#
loop_
_entity_poly.entity_id
_entity_poly.type
_entity_poly.pdbx_seq_one_letter_code
_entity_poly.pdbx_strand_id
1 'polypeptide(L)'
;LIFLMGLSRVIQIVDGLMQAGRSRQTPAAVISHATTEAQEICEGTLENLADRVEEAKLTSPALIIVGDVVALRRQLHFFEEKPRWGKHYLVAKIGPKPSRLAAMLRAKGAYTSECMTGEIVGVPAVYTAHELAHVDVLLFTSANGVDYFMKNVFASGLDARALFHTRCAVIGQKTAEK
;
A
#
# COMPACT_ATOMS: atom_id res chain seq x y z
N LEU A 1 21.65 17.90 -11.40
CA LEU A 1 22.33 17.34 -10.23
C LEU A 1 21.30 16.91 -9.20
N ILE A 2 21.59 15.87 -8.42
CA ILE A 2 20.76 15.42 -7.31
C ILE A 2 21.62 15.21 -6.09
N PHE A 3 21.21 15.80 -4.96
CA PHE A 3 21.86 15.63 -3.65
C PHE A 3 20.88 14.92 -2.71
N LEU A 4 21.29 13.75 -2.24
CA LEU A 4 20.52 13.00 -1.25
C LEU A 4 20.89 13.47 0.16
N MET A 5 19.87 13.58 1.04
CA MET A 5 20.04 13.98 2.44
C MET A 5 20.80 15.32 2.64
N GLY A 6 20.67 16.24 1.66
CA GLY A 6 21.40 17.51 1.63
C GLY A 6 20.72 18.67 2.39
N LEU A 7 19.54 18.49 2.97
CA LEU A 7 18.74 19.60 3.52
C LEU A 7 19.49 20.43 4.55
N SER A 8 20.15 19.81 5.50
CA SER A 8 20.95 20.50 6.54
C SER A 8 22.16 21.27 6.01
N ARG A 9 22.51 21.04 4.75
CA ARG A 9 23.65 21.68 4.05
C ARG A 9 23.21 22.43 2.80
N VAL A 10 21.94 22.78 2.69
CA VAL A 10 21.38 23.41 1.49
C VAL A 10 22.14 24.69 1.15
N ILE A 11 22.45 25.54 2.12
CA ILE A 11 23.22 26.77 1.94
C ILE A 11 24.60 26.45 1.35
N GLN A 12 25.33 25.51 1.94
CA GLN A 12 26.67 25.13 1.47
C GLN A 12 26.65 24.56 0.05
N ILE A 13 25.58 23.80 -0.29
CA ILE A 13 25.41 23.22 -1.62
C ILE A 13 25.13 24.29 -2.66
N VAL A 14 24.20 25.22 -2.38
CA VAL A 14 23.87 26.29 -3.35
C VAL A 14 25.04 27.24 -3.54
N ASP A 15 25.73 27.64 -2.46
CA ASP A 15 26.90 28.50 -2.53
C ASP A 15 28.07 27.84 -3.30
N GLY A 16 28.35 26.57 -3.00
CA GLY A 16 29.37 25.81 -3.71
C GLY A 16 29.11 25.67 -5.20
N LEU A 17 27.83 25.47 -5.60
CA LEU A 17 27.44 25.41 -7.00
C LEU A 17 27.58 26.76 -7.71
N MET A 18 27.21 27.86 -7.05
CA MET A 18 27.37 29.21 -7.58
C MET A 18 28.86 29.59 -7.71
N GLN A 19 29.69 29.25 -6.74
CA GLN A 19 31.13 29.42 -6.78
C GLN A 19 31.81 28.61 -7.89
N ALA A 20 31.28 27.41 -8.19
CA ALA A 20 31.69 26.57 -9.30
C ALA A 20 31.18 27.06 -10.68
N GLY A 21 30.59 28.26 -10.75
CA GLY A 21 30.17 28.89 -12.00
C GLY A 21 28.76 28.58 -12.45
N ARG A 22 27.92 27.95 -11.62
CA ARG A 22 26.50 27.80 -11.92
C ARG A 22 25.76 29.13 -11.77
N SER A 23 24.88 29.43 -12.75
CA SER A 23 24.05 30.62 -12.70
C SER A 23 23.18 30.65 -11.45
N ARG A 24 23.07 31.79 -10.80
CA ARG A 24 22.13 32.04 -9.68
C ARG A 24 20.69 31.70 -10.02
N GLN A 25 20.32 31.88 -11.29
CA GLN A 25 18.98 31.61 -11.81
C GLN A 25 18.77 30.14 -12.19
N THR A 26 19.75 29.24 -11.97
CA THR A 26 19.58 27.82 -12.23
C THR A 26 18.42 27.28 -11.39
N PRO A 27 17.40 26.66 -12.01
CA PRO A 27 16.27 26.10 -11.29
C PRO A 27 16.73 25.04 -10.28
N ALA A 28 16.12 25.05 -9.10
CA ALA A 28 16.40 24.09 -8.06
C ALA A 28 15.12 23.78 -7.26
N ALA A 29 15.03 22.57 -6.73
CA ALA A 29 13.91 22.15 -5.90
C ALA A 29 14.40 21.29 -4.74
N VAL A 30 13.67 21.34 -3.64
CA VAL A 30 13.81 20.41 -2.52
C VAL A 30 12.54 19.61 -2.38
N ILE A 31 12.67 18.29 -2.29
CA ILE A 31 11.56 17.37 -2.04
C ILE A 31 11.81 16.72 -0.69
N SER A 32 10.97 17.05 0.27
CA SER A 32 10.95 16.48 1.61
C SER A 32 10.02 15.27 1.64
N HIS A 33 10.37 14.23 2.35
CA HIS A 33 9.58 13.00 2.51
C HIS A 33 9.02 12.43 1.19
N ALA A 34 9.85 12.48 0.13
CA ALA A 34 9.45 12.06 -1.22
C ALA A 34 8.74 10.70 -1.22
N THR A 35 7.67 10.60 -2.02
CA THR A 35 6.82 9.41 -2.16
C THR A 35 6.00 9.02 -0.91
N THR A 36 6.00 9.85 0.11
CA THR A 36 5.20 9.66 1.31
C THR A 36 4.00 10.64 1.37
N GLU A 37 3.07 10.44 2.29
CA GLU A 37 1.93 11.35 2.53
C GLU A 37 2.37 12.72 3.02
N ALA A 38 3.55 12.77 3.63
CA ALA A 38 4.18 13.98 4.12
C ALA A 38 5.09 14.63 3.07
N GLN A 39 4.97 14.24 1.79
CA GLN A 39 5.76 14.85 0.73
C GLN A 39 5.42 16.34 0.60
N GLU A 40 6.43 17.16 0.76
CA GLU A 40 6.37 18.58 0.51
C GLU A 40 7.47 18.97 -0.48
N ILE A 41 7.17 19.95 -1.32
CA ILE A 41 8.08 20.38 -2.39
C ILE A 41 8.22 21.89 -2.33
N CYS A 42 9.47 22.35 -2.37
CA CYS A 42 9.84 23.74 -2.49
C CYS A 42 10.66 23.94 -3.75
N GLU A 43 10.21 24.80 -4.65
CA GLU A 43 10.90 25.14 -5.89
C GLU A 43 11.45 26.56 -5.80
N GLY A 44 12.58 26.79 -6.46
CA GLY A 44 13.24 28.10 -6.55
C GLY A 44 14.37 28.09 -7.55
N THR A 45 15.32 28.96 -7.30
CA THR A 45 16.61 29.04 -7.99
C THR A 45 17.73 28.85 -6.98
N LEU A 46 18.97 28.65 -7.44
CA LEU A 46 20.10 28.56 -6.52
C LEU A 46 20.20 29.80 -5.61
N GLU A 47 19.78 30.97 -6.10
CA GLU A 47 19.84 32.23 -5.36
C GLU A 47 18.91 32.24 -4.14
N ASN A 48 17.70 31.66 -4.24
CA ASN A 48 16.66 31.80 -3.21
C ASN A 48 16.22 30.47 -2.58
N LEU A 49 16.80 29.34 -2.99
CA LEU A 49 16.36 28.03 -2.53
C LEU A 49 16.48 27.86 -1.01
N ALA A 50 17.58 28.35 -0.43
CA ALA A 50 17.85 28.20 0.99
C ALA A 50 16.78 28.94 1.84
N ASP A 51 16.51 30.19 1.49
CA ASP A 51 15.50 31.01 2.18
C ASP A 51 14.09 30.38 2.06
N ARG A 52 13.74 29.93 0.88
CA ARG A 52 12.44 29.29 0.62
C ARG A 52 12.27 27.97 1.37
N VAL A 53 13.34 27.20 1.53
CA VAL A 53 13.33 25.95 2.31
C VAL A 53 13.12 26.24 3.79
N GLU A 54 13.73 27.31 4.31
CA GLU A 54 13.56 27.76 5.70
C GLU A 54 12.14 28.26 5.94
N GLU A 55 11.61 29.10 5.04
CA GLU A 55 10.23 29.59 5.10
C GLU A 55 9.21 28.46 5.08
N ALA A 56 9.43 27.45 4.21
CA ALA A 56 8.56 26.28 4.11
C ALA A 56 8.74 25.29 5.26
N LYS A 57 9.74 25.47 6.13
CA LYS A 57 10.06 24.60 7.28
C LYS A 57 10.20 23.13 6.90
N LEU A 58 10.79 22.85 5.73
CA LEU A 58 10.97 21.48 5.25
C LEU A 58 11.85 20.68 6.21
N THR A 59 11.55 19.40 6.33
CA THR A 59 12.25 18.49 7.23
C THR A 59 12.86 17.30 6.47
N SER A 60 13.89 16.69 7.08
CA SER A 60 14.49 15.45 6.54
C SER A 60 13.56 14.23 6.80
N PRO A 61 13.60 13.20 5.94
CA PRO A 61 14.51 13.02 4.80
C PRO A 61 14.13 13.89 3.59
N ALA A 62 15.12 14.48 2.93
CA ALA A 62 14.89 15.32 1.76
C ALA A 62 15.99 15.15 0.71
N LEU A 63 15.65 15.42 -0.54
CA LEU A 63 16.58 15.47 -1.66
C LEU A 63 16.51 16.85 -2.34
N ILE A 64 17.65 17.28 -2.89
CA ILE A 64 17.75 18.54 -3.62
C ILE A 64 18.00 18.20 -5.09
N ILE A 65 17.24 18.78 -5.99
CA ILE A 65 17.39 18.66 -7.44
C ILE A 65 17.78 20.01 -8.00
N VAL A 66 18.83 20.05 -8.83
CA VAL A 66 19.34 21.28 -9.43
C VAL A 66 19.49 21.12 -10.93
N GLY A 67 18.93 22.04 -11.69
CA GLY A 67 18.99 22.14 -13.14
C GLY A 67 17.62 22.26 -13.80
N ASP A 68 17.62 22.38 -15.13
CA ASP A 68 16.42 22.60 -15.95
C ASP A 68 15.37 21.47 -15.83
N VAL A 69 15.79 20.30 -15.37
CA VAL A 69 14.89 19.16 -15.07
C VAL A 69 13.80 19.53 -14.06
N VAL A 70 14.02 20.52 -13.20
CA VAL A 70 13.00 21.01 -12.26
C VAL A 70 11.76 21.53 -12.99
N ALA A 71 11.92 22.13 -14.16
CA ALA A 71 10.81 22.63 -14.97
C ALA A 71 9.87 21.51 -15.46
N LEU A 72 10.37 20.27 -15.58
CA LEU A 72 9.56 19.11 -15.97
C LEU A 72 8.50 18.75 -14.94
N ARG A 73 8.62 19.24 -13.70
CA ARG A 73 7.61 19.00 -12.65
C ARG A 73 6.22 19.40 -13.12
N ARG A 74 6.09 20.48 -13.87
CA ARG A 74 4.78 20.92 -14.40
C ARG A 74 4.08 19.88 -15.27
N GLN A 75 4.85 18.93 -15.83
CA GLN A 75 4.34 17.85 -16.67
C GLN A 75 4.36 16.50 -15.94
N LEU A 76 5.16 16.35 -14.89
CA LEU A 76 5.42 15.09 -14.21
C LEU A 76 4.89 15.02 -12.76
N HIS A 77 4.01 15.94 -12.36
CA HIS A 77 3.43 15.94 -11.00
C HIS A 77 2.24 14.97 -10.82
N PHE A 78 2.14 13.99 -11.72
CA PHE A 78 1.09 12.96 -11.74
C PHE A 78 0.90 12.22 -10.41
N PHE A 79 1.90 12.28 -9.52
CA PHE A 79 1.81 11.61 -8.22
C PHE A 79 0.83 12.34 -7.29
N GLU A 80 0.85 13.66 -7.31
CA GLU A 80 0.00 14.55 -6.51
C GLU A 80 -1.42 14.68 -7.11
N GLU A 81 -1.57 14.41 -8.41
CA GLU A 81 -2.86 14.43 -9.11
C GLU A 81 -3.72 13.20 -8.84
N LYS A 82 -3.17 12.17 -8.19
CA LYS A 82 -3.96 10.99 -7.87
C LYS A 82 -5.16 11.34 -7.00
N PRO A 83 -6.35 10.76 -7.29
CA PRO A 83 -7.61 11.22 -6.70
C PRO A 83 -7.71 11.00 -5.17
N ARG A 84 -6.78 10.30 -4.57
CA ARG A 84 -6.71 10.04 -3.13
C ARG A 84 -5.41 10.53 -2.48
N TRP A 85 -4.61 11.33 -3.21
CA TRP A 85 -3.39 11.91 -2.67
C TRP A 85 -3.66 12.71 -1.39
N GLY A 86 -2.77 12.60 -0.41
CA GLY A 86 -2.90 13.28 0.89
C GLY A 86 -4.01 12.72 1.80
N LYS A 87 -4.68 11.61 1.43
CA LYS A 87 -5.68 10.96 2.28
C LYS A 87 -5.09 9.74 2.96
N HIS A 88 -5.29 9.64 4.27
CA HIS A 88 -4.92 8.47 5.07
C HIS A 88 -6.17 7.65 5.42
N TYR A 89 -6.12 6.35 5.14
CA TYR A 89 -7.20 5.41 5.43
C TYR A 89 -6.71 4.35 6.41
N LEU A 90 -7.44 4.18 7.49
CA LEU A 90 -7.27 3.01 8.36
C LEU A 90 -8.20 1.90 7.83
N VAL A 91 -7.61 0.79 7.41
CA VAL A 91 -8.34 -0.35 6.85
C VAL A 91 -8.37 -1.47 7.88
N ALA A 92 -9.54 -1.67 8.51
CA ALA A 92 -9.77 -2.81 9.38
C ALA A 92 -9.88 -4.09 8.54
N LYS A 93 -9.16 -5.13 8.94
CA LYS A 93 -9.15 -6.42 8.23
C LYS A 93 -9.13 -7.61 9.19
N ILE A 94 -9.52 -8.76 8.68
CA ILE A 94 -9.44 -10.03 9.39
C ILE A 94 -8.30 -10.87 8.80
N GLY A 95 -7.47 -11.44 9.66
CA GLY A 95 -6.35 -12.29 9.30
C GLY A 95 -5.12 -11.54 8.77
N PRO A 96 -4.00 -12.25 8.58
CA PRO A 96 -2.69 -11.66 8.29
C PRO A 96 -2.52 -11.20 6.84
N LYS A 97 -3.32 -11.71 5.89
CA LYS A 97 -3.15 -11.38 4.46
C LYS A 97 -3.37 -9.90 4.19
N PRO A 98 -2.55 -9.27 3.29
CA PRO A 98 -2.74 -7.88 2.90
C PRO A 98 -4.15 -7.61 2.34
N SER A 99 -4.69 -6.45 2.67
CA SER A 99 -6.02 -6.04 2.20
C SER A 99 -5.98 -5.61 0.73
N ARG A 100 -6.84 -6.22 -0.10
CA ARG A 100 -7.03 -5.78 -1.49
C ARG A 100 -7.55 -4.33 -1.55
N LEU A 101 -8.41 -3.93 -0.62
CA LEU A 101 -8.91 -2.56 -0.53
C LEU A 101 -7.78 -1.58 -0.26
N ALA A 102 -6.90 -1.89 0.70
CA ALA A 102 -5.73 -1.06 0.99
C ALA A 102 -4.81 -0.92 -0.24
N ALA A 103 -4.57 -2.01 -0.97
CA ALA A 103 -3.79 -1.96 -2.21
C ALA A 103 -4.43 -1.07 -3.29
N MET A 104 -5.75 -1.16 -3.46
CA MET A 104 -6.49 -0.32 -4.41
C MET A 104 -6.47 1.17 -4.02
N LEU A 105 -6.56 1.47 -2.73
CA LEU A 105 -6.46 2.84 -2.22
C LEU A 105 -5.06 3.41 -2.45
N ARG A 106 -4.00 2.64 -2.17
CA ARG A 106 -2.60 3.03 -2.45
C ARG A 106 -2.36 3.28 -3.94
N ALA A 107 -2.90 2.45 -4.82
CA ALA A 107 -2.80 2.67 -6.26
C ALA A 107 -3.41 4.01 -6.70
N LYS A 108 -4.42 4.50 -5.96
CA LYS A 108 -5.06 5.81 -6.16
C LYS A 108 -4.37 6.96 -5.41
N GLY A 109 -3.20 6.72 -4.83
CA GLY A 109 -2.40 7.73 -4.14
C GLY A 109 -2.71 7.90 -2.65
N ALA A 110 -3.56 7.07 -2.08
CA ALA A 110 -3.84 7.13 -0.64
C ALA A 110 -2.73 6.49 0.18
N TYR A 111 -2.63 6.94 1.41
CA TYR A 111 -1.95 6.24 2.50
C TYR A 111 -2.89 5.25 3.16
N THR A 112 -2.39 4.09 3.50
CA THR A 112 -3.21 3.10 4.20
C THR A 112 -2.43 2.46 5.35
N SER A 113 -2.98 2.56 6.54
CA SER A 113 -2.63 1.72 7.68
C SER A 113 -3.61 0.55 7.75
N GLU A 114 -3.09 -0.66 7.92
CA GLU A 114 -3.92 -1.85 8.05
C GLU A 114 -3.97 -2.27 9.53
N CYS A 115 -5.18 -2.38 10.08
CA CYS A 115 -5.42 -2.85 11.44
C CYS A 115 -6.05 -4.23 11.40
N MET A 116 -5.38 -5.23 11.97
CA MET A 116 -5.96 -6.56 12.13
C MET A 116 -6.90 -6.55 13.33
N THR A 117 -8.20 -6.76 13.07
CA THR A 117 -9.25 -6.74 14.10
C THR A 117 -9.60 -8.13 14.62
N GLY A 118 -9.12 -9.18 13.97
CA GLY A 118 -9.36 -10.55 14.38
C GLY A 118 -8.73 -11.57 13.44
N GLU A 119 -8.85 -12.83 13.82
CA GLU A 119 -8.42 -13.97 13.03
C GLU A 119 -9.57 -14.98 12.92
N ILE A 120 -9.64 -15.65 11.77
CA ILE A 120 -10.59 -16.75 11.58
C ILE A 120 -9.91 -18.03 12.02
N VAL A 121 -10.47 -18.65 13.07
CA VAL A 121 -9.99 -19.91 13.61
C VAL A 121 -11.02 -21.00 13.34
N GLY A 122 -10.57 -22.14 12.80
CA GLY A 122 -11.43 -23.28 12.59
C GLY A 122 -11.79 -23.94 13.92
N VAL A 123 -13.06 -24.26 14.09
CA VAL A 123 -13.52 -25.09 15.21
C VAL A 123 -13.36 -26.55 14.81
N PRO A 124 -12.63 -27.38 15.58
CA PRO A 124 -12.56 -28.81 15.32
C PRO A 124 -13.96 -29.45 15.35
N ALA A 125 -14.23 -30.26 14.34
CA ALA A 125 -15.44 -31.08 14.28
C ALA A 125 -15.05 -32.46 13.74
N VAL A 126 -15.68 -33.49 14.27
CA VAL A 126 -15.47 -34.87 13.83
C VAL A 126 -16.71 -35.31 13.05
N TYR A 127 -16.48 -35.86 11.89
CA TYR A 127 -17.52 -36.38 11.02
C TYR A 127 -17.37 -37.89 10.84
N THR A 128 -18.49 -38.58 10.76
CA THR A 128 -18.51 -40.00 10.36
C THR A 128 -18.97 -40.14 8.92
N ALA A 129 -18.54 -41.19 8.24
CA ALA A 129 -19.00 -41.49 6.88
C ALA A 129 -20.53 -41.66 6.83
N HIS A 130 -21.14 -42.22 7.89
CA HIS A 130 -22.57 -42.38 8.00
C HIS A 130 -23.32 -41.03 8.04
N GLU A 131 -22.83 -40.06 8.82
CA GLU A 131 -23.44 -38.71 8.89
C GLU A 131 -23.38 -38.00 7.54
N LEU A 132 -22.23 -38.04 6.87
CA LEU A 132 -22.05 -37.37 5.59
C LEU A 132 -22.85 -38.04 4.47
N ALA A 133 -23.04 -39.36 4.50
CA ALA A 133 -23.84 -40.10 3.53
C ALA A 133 -25.34 -39.73 3.54
N HIS A 134 -25.84 -39.13 4.62
CA HIS A 134 -27.23 -38.70 4.77
C HIS A 134 -27.43 -37.20 4.42
N VAL A 135 -26.40 -36.52 3.93
CA VAL A 135 -26.48 -35.11 3.53
C VAL A 135 -26.79 -35.00 2.05
N ASP A 136 -27.98 -34.53 1.70
CA ASP A 136 -28.39 -34.30 0.32
C ASP A 136 -27.74 -33.10 -0.32
N VAL A 137 -27.59 -31.99 0.45
CA VAL A 137 -27.02 -30.73 -0.02
C VAL A 137 -26.10 -30.14 1.05
N LEU A 138 -24.87 -29.85 0.67
CA LEU A 138 -23.90 -29.12 1.48
C LEU A 138 -23.80 -27.69 0.98
N LEU A 139 -24.16 -26.72 1.83
CA LEU A 139 -24.19 -25.31 1.47
C LEU A 139 -23.02 -24.56 2.10
N PHE A 140 -22.17 -23.95 1.28
CA PHE A 140 -21.09 -23.09 1.73
C PHE A 140 -21.39 -21.62 1.50
N THR A 141 -21.34 -20.82 2.54
CA THR A 141 -21.55 -19.38 2.51
C THR A 141 -20.25 -18.57 2.44
N SER A 142 -19.09 -19.23 2.58
CA SER A 142 -17.78 -18.60 2.54
C SER A 142 -16.68 -19.56 2.14
N ALA A 143 -15.60 -19.03 1.54
CA ALA A 143 -14.41 -19.79 1.18
C ALA A 143 -13.72 -20.40 2.43
N ASN A 144 -13.71 -19.70 3.56
CA ASN A 144 -13.18 -20.23 4.82
C ASN A 144 -13.99 -21.43 5.32
N GLY A 145 -15.32 -21.40 5.12
CA GLY A 145 -16.19 -22.53 5.44
C GLY A 145 -15.80 -23.79 4.68
N VAL A 146 -15.48 -23.66 3.38
CA VAL A 146 -14.95 -24.79 2.58
C VAL A 146 -13.65 -25.32 3.15
N ASP A 147 -12.68 -24.42 3.40
CA ASP A 147 -11.35 -24.81 3.88
C ASP A 147 -11.41 -25.55 5.23
N TYR A 148 -12.15 -25.01 6.19
CA TYR A 148 -12.24 -25.61 7.53
C TYR A 148 -13.11 -26.87 7.56
N PHE A 149 -14.17 -26.92 6.76
CA PHE A 149 -14.96 -28.13 6.64
C PHE A 149 -14.11 -29.29 6.08
N MET A 150 -13.41 -29.06 4.96
CA MET A 150 -12.56 -30.10 4.37
C MET A 150 -11.41 -30.52 5.29
N LYS A 151 -10.81 -29.58 6.02
CA LYS A 151 -9.81 -29.91 7.05
C LYS A 151 -10.36 -30.86 8.11
N ASN A 152 -11.59 -30.61 8.58
CA ASN A 152 -12.22 -31.47 9.57
C ASN A 152 -12.61 -32.84 8.99
N VAL A 153 -13.06 -32.91 7.73
CA VAL A 153 -13.30 -34.18 7.04
C VAL A 153 -12.03 -35.02 6.97
N PHE A 154 -10.91 -34.42 6.54
CA PHE A 154 -9.63 -35.13 6.49
C PHE A 154 -9.11 -35.51 7.88
N ALA A 155 -9.27 -34.64 8.87
CA ALA A 155 -8.89 -34.93 10.26
C ALA A 155 -9.72 -36.08 10.88
N SER A 156 -10.94 -36.32 10.35
CA SER A 156 -11.79 -37.44 10.74
C SER A 156 -11.41 -38.76 10.04
N GLY A 157 -10.31 -38.77 9.25
CA GLY A 157 -9.87 -39.95 8.51
C GLY A 157 -10.72 -40.22 7.24
N LEU A 158 -11.50 -39.27 6.83
CA LEU A 158 -12.34 -39.32 5.64
C LEU A 158 -11.70 -38.51 4.48
N ASP A 159 -12.25 -38.63 3.28
CA ASP A 159 -11.87 -37.83 2.13
C ASP A 159 -13.11 -37.39 1.34
N ALA A 160 -12.91 -36.71 0.20
CA ALA A 160 -14.00 -36.18 -0.62
C ALA A 160 -14.98 -37.26 -1.11
N ARG A 161 -14.60 -38.53 -1.13
CA ARG A 161 -15.49 -39.66 -1.49
C ARG A 161 -16.64 -39.84 -0.49
N ALA A 162 -16.46 -39.39 0.75
CA ALA A 162 -17.54 -39.40 1.73
C ALA A 162 -18.71 -38.49 1.35
N LEU A 163 -18.51 -37.58 0.40
CA LEU A 163 -19.49 -36.65 -0.13
C LEU A 163 -20.03 -37.05 -1.51
N PHE A 164 -19.80 -38.29 -1.96
CA PHE A 164 -20.10 -38.72 -3.34
C PHE A 164 -21.58 -38.50 -3.75
N HIS A 165 -22.50 -38.61 -2.84
CA HIS A 165 -23.94 -38.41 -3.08
C HIS A 165 -24.40 -36.98 -2.77
N THR A 166 -23.55 -36.16 -2.17
CA THR A 166 -23.89 -34.81 -1.69
C THR A 166 -23.74 -33.79 -2.81
N ARG A 167 -24.79 -33.01 -3.06
CA ARG A 167 -24.69 -31.84 -3.94
C ARG A 167 -24.10 -30.67 -3.19
N CYS A 168 -23.12 -29.97 -3.76
CA CYS A 168 -22.55 -28.77 -3.19
C CYS A 168 -23.23 -27.51 -3.78
N ALA A 169 -23.66 -26.62 -2.93
CA ALA A 169 -24.15 -25.28 -3.28
C ALA A 169 -23.30 -24.23 -2.60
N VAL A 170 -23.02 -23.13 -3.29
CA VAL A 170 -22.15 -22.06 -2.78
C VAL A 170 -22.75 -20.69 -2.99
N ILE A 171 -22.41 -19.75 -2.11
CA ILE A 171 -22.76 -18.35 -2.25
C ILE A 171 -21.50 -17.57 -2.64
N GLY A 172 -21.55 -16.95 -3.85
CA GLY A 172 -20.51 -16.09 -4.38
C GLY A 172 -19.37 -16.82 -5.08
N GLN A 173 -18.86 -16.18 -6.13
CA GLN A 173 -17.85 -16.71 -7.03
C GLN A 173 -16.57 -17.13 -6.27
N LYS A 174 -16.09 -16.32 -5.32
CA LYS A 174 -14.89 -16.62 -4.53
C LYS A 174 -14.99 -17.89 -3.69
N THR A 175 -16.23 -18.29 -3.31
CA THR A 175 -16.47 -19.55 -2.62
C THR A 175 -16.51 -20.72 -3.60
N ALA A 176 -17.00 -20.49 -4.83
CA ALA A 176 -17.07 -21.49 -5.89
C ALA A 176 -15.69 -21.88 -6.45
N GLU A 177 -14.73 -20.98 -6.39
CA GLU A 177 -13.36 -21.18 -6.86
C GLU A 177 -12.48 -21.97 -5.85
N LYS A 178 -13.04 -22.30 -4.67
CA LYS A 178 -12.38 -23.11 -3.63
C LYS A 178 -12.72 -24.59 -3.78
#